data_db865c4fb6e06ca0bd629b9f7ce70738
#
_entry.id   db865c4fb6e06ca0bd629b9f7ce70738
#
_cell.length_a   1.000
_cell.length_b   1.000
_cell.length_c   1.000
_cell.angle_alpha   90.00
_cell.angle_beta   90.00
_cell.angle_gamma   90.00
#
_symmetry.space_group_name_H-M   'P 1'
#
loop_
_entity.id
_entity.type
_entity.pdbx_description
1 polymer ?
#
loop_
_entity_poly.entity_id
_entity_poly.type
_entity_poly.pdbx_seq_one_letter_code
_entity_poly.pdbx_strand_id
1 'polypeptide(L)'
;MAILEFRGVSKGHGGTPVLRDISLSVEKGQFVAILGFSGTGKTTLMNLVAGLTAPDAGEVRFKGAPVTEPAPERALVFQSYALMPWLSVADNIGLAVDAVHKGRPKAERRALVDRYIAMVGLAHARDRKPSELSGGMRQRVSVARALAMEPEMLLMDEPLSALDALTRANLADEIERIWEAERRTVVMITNDVDEALILADRVLVLNPDGTLGPDVTVTLPRPRDRMALNDNPVFKAMRAEITQYLMDVGIAAKAPAVRQLPVVTPRHALPAAYAQAAKGVADERYLQFSQLYKTYATPKGPLTVVKDYNLTMKKGEFVSVIGHSGCGKSTVLTMAAGLNAISSGAIILDGTHVQGADPERAVVFQSPNLMPWLTARENVAIGADRVYPKASRAERQEVVEYYLEKVGLGDAMNRLASDMSNGMRQRVGIARAFALSPKLLLLDEPFGMLDSLTRWELQEVLMEVWSQTRVTAICVTHDVDEAILLSDRVVMMTNGPEATIGRIVEVDLARPRTRKALVEHPDYYRYRASVLGFLEEYEHGAHSKKEVA
;
A
#
# COMPACT_ATOMS: atom_id res chain seq x y z
N MET A 1 24.18 17.82 19.95
CA MET A 1 25.22 18.30 18.96
C MET A 1 24.87 17.68 17.63
N ALA A 2 24.66 18.50 16.60
CA ALA A 2 24.26 18.02 15.29
C ALA A 2 25.29 17.07 14.70
N ILE A 3 24.88 15.88 14.28
CA ILE A 3 25.72 14.91 13.58
C ILE A 3 25.63 15.07 12.07
N LEU A 4 24.48 15.54 11.57
CA LEU A 4 24.21 15.82 10.17
C LEU A 4 23.68 17.25 10.01
N GLU A 5 24.20 17.99 9.04
CA GLU A 5 23.73 19.33 8.71
C GLU A 5 23.60 19.50 7.20
N PHE A 6 22.50 20.09 6.75
CA PHE A 6 22.31 20.65 5.42
C PHE A 6 22.33 22.17 5.52
N ARG A 7 23.07 22.83 4.66
CA ARG A 7 23.20 24.29 4.62
C ARG A 7 22.92 24.81 3.23
N GLY A 8 21.69 25.28 2.98
CA GLY A 8 21.27 25.86 1.72
C GLY A 8 21.41 24.90 0.54
N VAL A 9 21.11 23.61 0.73
CA VAL A 9 21.36 22.58 -0.27
C VAL A 9 20.30 22.59 -1.35
N SER A 10 20.75 22.66 -2.60
CA SER A 10 19.90 22.54 -3.78
C SER A 10 20.45 21.43 -4.70
N LYS A 11 19.53 20.69 -5.34
CA LYS A 11 19.86 19.61 -6.29
C LYS A 11 18.81 19.50 -7.38
N GLY A 12 19.28 19.34 -8.63
CA GLY A 12 18.44 19.06 -9.80
C GLY A 12 18.93 17.86 -10.59
N HIS A 13 18.08 17.38 -11.50
CA HIS A 13 18.41 16.34 -12.47
C HIS A 13 17.97 16.79 -13.87
N GLY A 14 18.90 16.77 -14.83
CA GLY A 14 18.59 17.14 -16.22
C GLY A 14 18.03 18.55 -16.39
N GLY A 15 18.48 19.51 -15.55
CA GLY A 15 17.99 20.89 -15.57
C GLY A 15 16.70 21.14 -14.79
N THR A 16 16.05 20.09 -14.25
CA THR A 16 14.85 20.24 -13.41
C THR A 16 15.26 20.28 -11.93
N PRO A 17 14.95 21.35 -11.18
CA PRO A 17 15.20 21.41 -9.73
C PRO A 17 14.36 20.36 -8.99
N VAL A 18 14.99 19.62 -8.08
CA VAL A 18 14.34 18.57 -7.25
C VAL A 18 14.35 18.97 -5.78
N LEU A 19 15.47 19.52 -5.28
CA LEU A 19 15.59 20.06 -3.93
C LEU A 19 15.98 21.54 -4.02
N ARG A 20 15.37 22.38 -3.18
CA ARG A 20 15.57 23.83 -3.19
C ARG A 20 15.84 24.35 -1.78
N ASP A 21 17.03 24.90 -1.59
CA ASP A 21 17.46 25.60 -0.36
C ASP A 21 17.16 24.82 0.94
N ILE A 22 17.50 23.54 0.94
CA ILE A 22 17.28 22.66 2.08
C ILE A 22 18.29 23.00 3.18
N SER A 23 17.78 23.39 4.34
CA SER A 23 18.56 23.65 5.56
C SER A 23 17.93 22.90 6.73
N LEU A 24 18.65 21.91 7.27
CA LEU A 24 18.20 21.10 8.41
C LEU A 24 19.39 20.58 9.20
N SER A 25 19.15 20.19 10.45
CA SER A 25 20.12 19.50 11.30
C SER A 25 19.49 18.29 11.96
N VAL A 26 20.29 17.24 12.17
CA VAL A 26 19.91 16.03 12.90
C VAL A 26 20.87 15.85 14.06
N GLU A 27 20.33 15.67 15.27
CA GLU A 27 21.12 15.44 16.48
C GLU A 27 21.59 13.99 16.58
N LYS A 28 22.72 13.76 17.23
CA LYS A 28 23.23 12.41 17.48
C LYS A 28 22.23 11.60 18.31
N GLY A 29 21.96 10.37 17.87
CA GLY A 29 21.00 9.45 18.50
C GLY A 29 19.53 9.75 18.23
N GLN A 30 19.21 10.77 17.43
CA GLN A 30 17.86 11.12 17.05
C GLN A 30 17.34 10.21 15.93
N PHE A 31 16.06 9.85 16.00
CA PHE A 31 15.35 9.20 14.90
C PHE A 31 14.51 10.26 14.16
N VAL A 32 14.86 10.55 12.91
CA VAL A 32 14.16 11.53 12.08
C VAL A 32 13.44 10.81 10.94
N ALA A 33 12.14 11.05 10.78
CA ALA A 33 11.39 10.60 9.62
C ALA A 33 11.18 11.76 8.63
N ILE A 34 11.32 11.46 7.34
CA ILE A 34 11.06 12.40 6.25
C ILE A 34 9.85 11.91 5.47
N LEU A 35 8.76 12.66 5.55
CA LEU A 35 7.51 12.44 4.81
C LEU A 35 7.51 13.29 3.52
N GLY A 36 6.74 12.88 2.52
CA GLY A 36 6.51 13.66 1.31
C GLY A 36 5.97 12.83 0.16
N PHE A 37 5.51 13.48 -0.89
CA PHE A 37 4.95 12.83 -2.09
C PHE A 37 5.99 12.03 -2.87
N SER A 38 5.53 11.08 -3.69
CA SER A 38 6.44 10.42 -4.64
C SER A 38 7.00 11.45 -5.63
N GLY A 39 8.32 11.38 -5.87
CA GLY A 39 8.99 12.31 -6.78
C GLY A 39 9.38 13.66 -6.17
N THR A 40 9.12 13.94 -4.89
CA THR A 40 9.53 15.22 -4.25
C THR A 40 11.03 15.33 -3.97
N GLY A 41 11.81 14.27 -4.23
CA GLY A 41 13.27 14.30 -4.01
C GLY A 41 13.74 13.65 -2.71
N LYS A 42 12.90 12.91 -1.99
CA LYS A 42 13.29 12.20 -0.75
C LYS A 42 14.50 11.29 -0.94
N THR A 43 14.47 10.42 -1.96
CA THR A 43 15.61 9.55 -2.31
C THR A 43 16.85 10.37 -2.74
N THR A 44 16.65 11.52 -3.41
CA THR A 44 17.75 12.45 -3.74
C THR A 44 18.40 13.00 -2.47
N LEU A 45 17.58 13.42 -1.49
CA LEU A 45 18.07 13.88 -0.20
C LEU A 45 18.84 12.76 0.53
N MET A 46 18.32 11.53 0.52
CA MET A 46 19.01 10.38 1.11
C MET A 46 20.35 10.09 0.43
N ASN A 47 20.41 10.18 -0.92
CA ASN A 47 21.63 9.97 -1.68
C ASN A 47 22.70 11.04 -1.40
N LEU A 48 22.30 12.29 -1.12
CA LEU A 48 23.19 13.34 -0.68
C LEU A 48 23.80 13.02 0.68
N VAL A 49 22.99 12.54 1.65
CA VAL A 49 23.51 12.13 2.98
C VAL A 49 24.44 10.92 2.86
N ALA A 50 24.08 9.95 2.02
CA ALA A 50 24.91 8.76 1.80
C ALA A 50 26.24 9.07 1.08
N GLY A 51 26.34 10.25 0.43
CA GLY A 51 27.50 10.64 -0.38
C GLY A 51 27.52 9.98 -1.76
N LEU A 52 26.37 9.49 -2.24
CA LEU A 52 26.20 8.90 -3.57
C LEU A 52 26.06 9.96 -4.67
N THR A 53 25.63 11.16 -4.30
CA THR A 53 25.52 12.32 -5.20
C THR A 53 26.00 13.57 -4.47
N ALA A 54 26.57 14.54 -5.20
CA ALA A 54 26.93 15.84 -4.65
C ALA A 54 25.79 16.86 -4.84
N PRO A 55 25.62 17.84 -3.95
CA PRO A 55 24.72 18.96 -4.14
C PRO A 55 25.17 19.87 -5.29
N ASP A 56 24.24 20.57 -5.93
CA ASP A 56 24.54 21.56 -6.96
C ASP A 56 24.84 22.94 -6.34
N ALA A 57 24.26 23.22 -5.16
CA ALA A 57 24.54 24.39 -4.32
C ALA A 57 24.40 24.02 -2.84
N GLY A 58 25.06 24.77 -1.96
CA GLY A 58 25.09 24.49 -0.53
C GLY A 58 26.04 23.34 -0.19
N GLU A 59 25.97 22.85 1.05
CA GLU A 59 26.79 21.73 1.51
C GLU A 59 26.04 20.80 2.49
N VAL A 60 26.38 19.51 2.43
CA VAL A 60 25.96 18.51 3.43
C VAL A 60 27.18 18.18 4.29
N ARG A 61 27.02 18.26 5.60
CA ARG A 61 28.09 17.97 6.57
C ARG A 61 27.71 16.80 7.48
N PHE A 62 28.62 15.89 7.69
CA PHE A 62 28.51 14.81 8.68
C PHE A 62 29.64 14.96 9.70
N LYS A 63 29.29 15.06 11.00
CA LYS A 63 30.26 15.31 12.09
C LYS A 63 31.13 16.55 11.84
N GLY A 64 30.55 17.57 11.23
CA GLY A 64 31.25 18.82 10.88
C GLY A 64 32.14 18.77 9.63
N ALA A 65 32.35 17.60 9.01
CA ALA A 65 33.08 17.46 7.75
C ALA A 65 32.12 17.38 6.54
N PRO A 66 32.48 17.95 5.38
CA PRO A 66 31.67 17.80 4.16
C PRO A 66 31.52 16.35 3.74
N VAL A 67 30.32 15.98 3.26
CA VAL A 67 30.04 14.67 2.68
C VAL A 67 30.39 14.69 1.20
N THR A 68 31.46 14.01 0.81
CA THR A 68 31.97 13.99 -0.58
C THR A 68 31.88 12.59 -1.22
N GLU A 69 31.83 11.53 -0.42
CA GLU A 69 31.83 10.15 -0.89
C GLU A 69 31.06 9.23 0.10
N PRO A 70 30.64 8.04 -0.33
CA PRO A 70 30.04 7.04 0.55
C PRO A 70 31.03 6.58 1.63
N ALA A 71 30.52 6.38 2.88
CA ALA A 71 31.34 5.90 3.98
C ALA A 71 30.53 4.92 4.85
N PRO A 72 31.21 3.91 5.46
CA PRO A 72 30.54 2.89 6.30
C PRO A 72 29.81 3.48 7.52
N GLU A 73 30.22 4.67 7.96
CA GLU A 73 29.59 5.39 9.08
C GLU A 73 28.15 5.82 8.78
N ARG A 74 27.75 5.84 7.50
CA ARG A 74 26.41 6.20 7.00
C ARG A 74 25.86 5.05 6.16
N ALA A 75 25.37 4.02 6.83
CA ALA A 75 24.84 2.84 6.15
C ALA A 75 23.45 3.10 5.57
N LEU A 76 23.19 2.61 4.35
CA LEU A 76 21.94 2.81 3.63
C LEU A 76 21.20 1.47 3.45
N VAL A 77 19.92 1.46 3.85
CA VAL A 77 18.94 0.42 3.54
C VAL A 77 18.10 0.90 2.38
N PHE A 78 18.22 0.22 1.24
CA PHE A 78 17.51 0.57 0.01
C PHE A 78 16.07 0.05 0.00
N GLN A 79 15.18 0.71 -0.69
CA GLN A 79 13.80 0.30 -0.92
C GLN A 79 13.69 -1.10 -1.57
N SER A 80 14.58 -1.43 -2.50
CA SER A 80 14.58 -2.69 -3.27
C SER A 80 15.36 -3.84 -2.62
N TYR A 81 15.59 -3.82 -1.30
CA TYR A 81 16.39 -4.79 -0.52
C TYR A 81 17.87 -4.89 -0.94
N ALA A 82 18.19 -4.77 -2.23
CA ALA A 82 19.52 -4.85 -2.83
C ALA A 82 20.34 -6.07 -2.34
N LEU A 83 19.70 -7.22 -2.20
CA LEU A 83 20.36 -8.48 -1.81
C LEU A 83 20.95 -9.16 -3.05
N MET A 84 22.12 -9.79 -2.86
CA MET A 84 22.74 -10.62 -3.89
C MET A 84 21.96 -11.95 -3.99
N PRO A 85 21.25 -12.23 -5.10
CA PRO A 85 20.31 -13.36 -5.17
C PRO A 85 20.98 -14.74 -5.11
N TRP A 86 22.27 -14.82 -5.39
CA TRP A 86 23.06 -16.06 -5.33
C TRP A 86 23.70 -16.35 -3.98
N LEU A 87 23.70 -15.38 -3.06
CA LEU A 87 24.26 -15.51 -1.71
C LEU A 87 23.20 -15.88 -0.70
N SER A 88 23.62 -16.60 0.37
CA SER A 88 22.78 -16.88 1.54
C SER A 88 22.50 -15.62 2.36
N VAL A 89 21.61 -15.72 3.37
CA VAL A 89 21.41 -14.65 4.38
C VAL A 89 22.73 -14.29 5.04
N ALA A 90 23.48 -15.31 5.52
CA ALA A 90 24.75 -15.10 6.19
C ALA A 90 25.79 -14.45 5.27
N ASP A 91 25.87 -14.87 4.03
CA ASP A 91 26.83 -14.32 3.07
C ASP A 91 26.46 -12.89 2.64
N ASN A 92 25.16 -12.56 2.49
CA ASN A 92 24.72 -11.19 2.21
C ASN A 92 25.12 -10.22 3.33
N ILE A 93 24.99 -10.62 4.60
CA ILE A 93 25.44 -9.82 5.75
C ILE A 93 26.96 -9.82 5.83
N GLY A 94 27.57 -10.97 5.56
CA GLY A 94 29.03 -11.16 5.55
C GLY A 94 29.76 -10.21 4.59
N LEU A 95 29.17 -9.87 3.43
CA LEU A 95 29.74 -8.89 2.50
C LEU A 95 30.04 -7.55 3.19
N ALA A 96 29.10 -7.05 3.98
CA ALA A 96 29.24 -5.77 4.68
C ALA A 96 30.29 -5.87 5.81
N VAL A 97 30.23 -6.96 6.59
CA VAL A 97 31.18 -7.22 7.67
C VAL A 97 32.60 -7.35 7.13
N ASP A 98 32.78 -8.10 6.03
CA ASP A 98 34.10 -8.32 5.42
C ASP A 98 34.66 -7.04 4.78
N ALA A 99 33.80 -6.17 4.27
CA ALA A 99 34.22 -4.89 3.71
C ALA A 99 34.70 -3.90 4.77
N VAL A 100 34.01 -3.82 5.91
CA VAL A 100 34.25 -2.81 6.95
C VAL A 100 35.24 -3.30 8.01
N HIS A 101 35.13 -4.57 8.44
CA HIS A 101 35.89 -5.10 9.58
C HIS A 101 37.07 -5.99 9.12
N LYS A 102 37.79 -5.61 8.08
CA LYS A 102 38.93 -6.35 7.51
C LYS A 102 40.01 -6.68 8.53
N GLY A 103 40.21 -5.82 9.53
CA GLY A 103 41.21 -6.00 10.58
C GLY A 103 40.83 -7.02 11.69
N ARG A 104 39.54 -7.45 11.77
CA ARG A 104 39.08 -8.42 12.74
C ARG A 104 39.35 -9.85 12.28
N PRO A 105 39.70 -10.78 13.18
CA PRO A 105 39.84 -12.21 12.87
C PRO A 105 38.55 -12.77 12.22
N LYS A 106 38.72 -13.78 11.33
CA LYS A 106 37.58 -14.38 10.62
C LYS A 106 36.50 -14.94 11.57
N ALA A 107 36.92 -15.49 12.74
CA ALA A 107 36.00 -15.99 13.75
C ALA A 107 35.12 -14.87 14.34
N GLU A 108 35.70 -13.71 14.65
CA GLU A 108 34.94 -12.55 15.15
C GLU A 108 33.98 -11.97 14.11
N ARG A 109 34.43 -11.88 12.85
CA ARG A 109 33.56 -11.44 11.75
C ARG A 109 32.36 -12.38 11.59
N ARG A 110 32.58 -13.68 11.71
CA ARG A 110 31.49 -14.67 11.64
C ARG A 110 30.53 -14.54 12.83
N ALA A 111 31.04 -14.35 14.03
CA ALA A 111 30.24 -14.11 15.23
C ALA A 111 29.41 -12.83 15.11
N LEU A 112 29.96 -11.79 14.48
CA LEU A 112 29.23 -10.55 14.19
C LEU A 112 28.07 -10.78 13.22
N VAL A 113 28.28 -11.53 12.14
CA VAL A 113 27.21 -11.93 11.20
C VAL A 113 26.09 -12.68 11.94
N ASP A 114 26.45 -13.69 12.74
CA ASP A 114 25.48 -14.51 13.48
C ASP A 114 24.70 -13.68 14.51
N ARG A 115 25.35 -12.70 15.18
CA ARG A 115 24.71 -11.74 16.08
C ARG A 115 23.61 -10.94 15.37
N TYR A 116 23.89 -10.37 14.19
CA TYR A 116 22.90 -9.55 13.49
C TYR A 116 21.80 -10.38 12.84
N ILE A 117 22.07 -11.63 12.42
CA ILE A 117 21.05 -12.59 12.00
C ILE A 117 20.08 -12.89 13.16
N ALA A 118 20.61 -13.14 14.36
CA ALA A 118 19.80 -13.39 15.54
C ALA A 118 18.98 -12.16 15.96
N MET A 119 19.59 -10.96 15.87
CA MET A 119 18.94 -9.67 16.20
C MET A 119 17.66 -9.44 15.42
N VAL A 120 17.64 -9.82 14.12
CA VAL A 120 16.46 -9.69 13.23
C VAL A 120 15.62 -10.97 13.16
N GLY A 121 15.79 -11.92 14.10
CA GLY A 121 14.96 -13.13 14.20
C GLY A 121 15.12 -14.14 13.06
N LEU A 122 16.22 -14.09 12.28
CA LEU A 122 16.42 -14.92 11.10
C LEU A 122 17.38 -16.09 11.28
N ALA A 123 17.67 -16.53 12.52
CA ALA A 123 18.57 -17.66 12.80
C ALA A 123 18.16 -18.94 12.05
N HIS A 124 16.85 -19.20 11.92
CA HIS A 124 16.28 -20.35 11.22
C HIS A 124 16.44 -20.30 9.68
N ALA A 125 16.78 -19.13 9.14
CA ALA A 125 16.91 -18.89 7.69
C ALA A 125 18.34 -18.54 7.27
N ARG A 126 19.33 -18.73 8.14
CA ARG A 126 20.73 -18.33 8.00
C ARG A 126 21.34 -18.69 6.65
N ASP A 127 21.11 -19.91 6.17
CA ASP A 127 21.71 -20.47 4.96
C ASP A 127 20.77 -20.43 3.73
N ARG A 128 19.57 -19.83 3.86
CA ARG A 128 18.62 -19.64 2.76
C ARG A 128 19.04 -18.51 1.84
N LYS A 129 18.66 -18.63 0.55
CA LYS A 129 18.86 -17.59 -0.45
C LYS A 129 17.67 -16.63 -0.50
N PRO A 130 17.81 -15.41 -1.03
CA PRO A 130 16.73 -14.42 -1.14
C PRO A 130 15.47 -14.94 -1.86
N SER A 131 15.59 -15.84 -2.83
CA SER A 131 14.45 -16.47 -3.51
C SER A 131 13.59 -17.36 -2.62
N GLU A 132 14.13 -17.82 -1.49
CA GLU A 132 13.46 -18.70 -0.52
C GLU A 132 12.89 -17.92 0.68
N LEU A 133 13.00 -16.58 0.66
CA LEU A 133 12.57 -15.68 1.72
C LEU A 133 11.31 -14.92 1.33
N SER A 134 10.45 -14.66 2.33
CA SER A 134 9.35 -13.70 2.17
C SER A 134 9.87 -12.26 1.99
N GLY A 135 8.99 -11.32 1.57
CA GLY A 135 9.35 -9.90 1.45
C GLY A 135 9.90 -9.32 2.76
N GLY A 136 9.20 -9.57 3.88
CA GLY A 136 9.62 -9.13 5.20
C GLY A 136 10.96 -9.74 5.64
N MET A 137 11.20 -11.03 5.36
CA MET A 137 12.50 -11.64 5.66
C MET A 137 13.63 -11.01 4.84
N ARG A 138 13.41 -10.72 3.55
CA ARG A 138 14.40 -10.02 2.72
C ARG A 138 14.72 -8.63 3.27
N GLN A 139 13.71 -7.90 3.74
CA GLN A 139 13.90 -6.59 4.35
C GLN A 139 14.71 -6.68 5.65
N ARG A 140 14.42 -7.64 6.52
CA ARG A 140 15.20 -7.91 7.74
C ARG A 140 16.67 -8.21 7.43
N VAL A 141 16.96 -8.97 6.37
CA VAL A 141 18.35 -9.21 5.91
C VAL A 141 19.02 -7.90 5.48
N SER A 142 18.31 -7.03 4.76
CA SER A 142 18.84 -5.72 4.33
C SER A 142 19.17 -4.82 5.52
N VAL A 143 18.28 -4.76 6.51
CA VAL A 143 18.49 -4.03 7.77
C VAL A 143 19.68 -4.61 8.55
N ALA A 144 19.73 -5.94 8.73
CA ALA A 144 20.84 -6.62 9.42
C ALA A 144 22.19 -6.37 8.74
N ARG A 145 22.23 -6.38 7.40
CA ARG A 145 23.43 -6.07 6.62
C ARG A 145 23.92 -4.65 6.87
N ALA A 146 23.01 -3.67 6.89
CA ALA A 146 23.36 -2.28 7.17
C ALA A 146 23.85 -2.09 8.60
N LEU A 147 23.18 -2.69 9.60
CA LEU A 147 23.56 -2.64 11.00
C LEU A 147 24.91 -3.34 11.28
N ALA A 148 25.22 -4.41 10.54
CA ALA A 148 26.46 -5.17 10.69
C ALA A 148 27.73 -4.39 10.31
N MET A 149 27.58 -3.25 9.63
CA MET A 149 28.67 -2.30 9.42
C MET A 149 28.99 -1.49 10.69
N GLU A 150 28.17 -1.58 11.74
CA GLU A 150 28.26 -0.78 12.97
C GLU A 150 28.27 0.75 12.68
N PRO A 151 27.33 1.27 11.85
CA PRO A 151 27.34 2.67 11.41
C PRO A 151 26.98 3.63 12.56
N GLU A 152 27.40 4.88 12.47
CA GLU A 152 26.96 5.95 13.38
C GLU A 152 25.60 6.51 12.97
N MET A 153 25.27 6.42 11.67
CA MET A 153 23.98 6.83 11.12
C MET A 153 23.42 5.75 10.19
N LEU A 154 22.16 5.38 10.42
CA LEU A 154 21.41 4.47 9.57
C LEU A 154 20.43 5.27 8.71
N LEU A 155 20.55 5.10 7.42
CA LEU A 155 19.68 5.70 6.41
C LEU A 155 18.72 4.63 5.91
N MET A 156 17.42 4.90 5.90
CA MET A 156 16.40 3.93 5.46
C MET A 156 15.46 4.57 4.44
N ASP A 157 15.49 4.08 3.20
CA ASP A 157 14.62 4.57 2.12
C ASP A 157 13.40 3.66 1.98
N GLU A 158 12.25 4.11 2.47
CA GLU A 158 10.96 3.40 2.47
C GLU A 158 11.06 1.92 2.92
N PRO A 159 11.67 1.62 4.08
CA PRO A 159 12.02 0.26 4.48
C PRO A 159 10.81 -0.65 4.69
N LEU A 160 9.61 -0.11 4.82
CA LEU A 160 8.39 -0.85 5.16
C LEU A 160 7.36 -0.87 4.02
N SER A 161 7.59 -0.14 2.92
CA SER A 161 6.58 0.12 1.87
C SER A 161 6.10 -1.13 1.10
N ALA A 162 6.97 -2.12 0.92
CA ALA A 162 6.68 -3.34 0.15
C ALA A 162 6.09 -4.49 0.97
N LEU A 163 5.66 -4.22 2.21
CA LEU A 163 5.20 -5.22 3.18
C LEU A 163 3.69 -5.13 3.39
N ASP A 164 3.05 -6.29 3.63
CA ASP A 164 1.68 -6.31 4.13
C ASP A 164 1.61 -5.65 5.54
N ALA A 165 0.41 -5.24 5.93
CA ALA A 165 0.21 -4.42 7.14
C ALA A 165 0.80 -5.04 8.40
N LEU A 166 0.66 -6.35 8.56
CA LEU A 166 1.13 -7.06 9.73
C LEU A 166 2.66 -7.23 9.74
N THR A 167 3.23 -7.71 8.63
CA THR A 167 4.69 -7.82 8.48
C THR A 167 5.35 -6.45 8.67
N ARG A 168 4.70 -5.37 8.19
CA ARG A 168 5.12 -3.99 8.38
C ARG A 168 5.12 -3.59 9.86
N ALA A 169 4.01 -3.88 10.57
CA ALA A 169 3.89 -3.60 12.00
C ALA A 169 5.02 -4.28 12.79
N ASN A 170 5.18 -5.59 12.61
CA ASN A 170 6.22 -6.37 13.30
C ASN A 170 7.64 -5.89 13.02
N LEU A 171 7.93 -5.51 11.77
CA LEU A 171 9.26 -5.00 11.42
C LEU A 171 9.49 -3.60 12.01
N ALA A 172 8.46 -2.76 12.07
CA ALA A 172 8.60 -1.44 12.69
C ALA A 172 8.87 -1.56 14.20
N ASP A 173 8.16 -2.45 14.90
CA ASP A 173 8.39 -2.70 16.34
C ASP A 173 9.81 -3.26 16.58
N GLU A 174 10.31 -4.09 15.66
CA GLU A 174 11.69 -4.60 15.71
C GLU A 174 12.72 -3.49 15.47
N ILE A 175 12.48 -2.60 14.52
CA ILE A 175 13.33 -1.42 14.26
C ILE A 175 13.34 -0.51 15.49
N GLU A 176 12.18 -0.24 16.11
CA GLU A 176 12.08 0.56 17.33
C GLU A 176 12.90 -0.06 18.46
N ARG A 177 12.73 -1.37 18.71
CA ARG A 177 13.48 -2.12 19.74
C ARG A 177 14.99 -2.07 19.50
N ILE A 178 15.44 -2.26 18.26
CA ILE A 178 16.86 -2.18 17.89
C ILE A 178 17.40 -0.77 18.14
N TRP A 179 16.63 0.24 17.71
CA TRP A 179 17.03 1.63 17.89
C TRP A 179 17.08 2.03 19.37
N GLU A 180 16.11 1.62 20.19
CA GLU A 180 16.11 1.89 21.64
C GLU A 180 17.32 1.29 22.35
N ALA A 181 17.73 0.09 21.93
CA ALA A 181 18.88 -0.60 22.50
C ALA A 181 20.21 0.07 22.12
N GLU A 182 20.35 0.55 20.89
CA GLU A 182 21.62 1.05 20.37
C GLU A 182 21.71 2.58 20.29
N ARG A 183 20.58 3.29 20.28
CA ARG A 183 20.47 4.76 20.16
C ARG A 183 21.30 5.34 19.04
N ARG A 184 21.36 4.65 17.91
CA ARG A 184 22.02 5.16 16.69
C ARG A 184 21.20 6.30 16.07
N THR A 185 21.86 7.21 15.38
CA THR A 185 21.13 8.21 14.60
C THR A 185 20.46 7.54 13.41
N VAL A 186 19.18 7.83 13.18
CA VAL A 186 18.41 7.27 12.07
C VAL A 186 17.76 8.39 11.27
N VAL A 187 17.87 8.32 9.95
CA VAL A 187 17.07 9.10 9.02
C VAL A 187 16.28 8.14 8.14
N MET A 188 14.98 8.17 8.25
CA MET A 188 14.07 7.28 7.53
C MET A 188 13.17 8.07 6.59
N ILE A 189 13.10 7.65 5.36
CA ILE A 189 12.05 8.08 4.44
C ILE A 189 10.86 7.14 4.59
N THR A 190 9.68 7.71 4.75
CA THR A 190 8.42 6.97 4.67
C THR A 190 7.34 7.84 4.04
N ASN A 191 6.32 7.22 3.49
CA ASN A 191 5.12 7.88 3.00
C ASN A 191 3.94 7.67 3.97
N ASP A 192 4.16 7.00 5.10
CA ASP A 192 3.15 6.65 6.09
C ASP A 192 3.29 7.52 7.34
N VAL A 193 2.22 8.26 7.67
CA VAL A 193 2.20 9.17 8.82
C VAL A 193 2.25 8.40 10.14
N ASP A 194 1.59 7.24 10.22
CA ASP A 194 1.57 6.42 11.42
C ASP A 194 2.96 5.84 11.69
N GLU A 195 3.65 5.34 10.66
CA GLU A 195 5.06 4.89 10.77
C GLU A 195 5.98 6.01 11.28
N ALA A 196 5.85 7.20 10.70
CA ALA A 196 6.66 8.35 11.11
C ALA A 196 6.43 8.72 12.58
N LEU A 197 5.16 8.75 13.04
CA LEU A 197 4.81 9.09 14.41
C LEU A 197 5.19 7.99 15.42
N ILE A 198 5.14 6.71 15.01
CA ILE A 198 5.51 5.59 15.88
C ILE A 198 7.02 5.51 16.05
N LEU A 199 7.80 5.67 14.98
CA LEU A 199 9.23 5.41 15.00
C LEU A 199 10.08 6.65 15.33
N ALA A 200 9.69 7.84 14.84
CA ALA A 200 10.57 8.99 14.88
C ALA A 200 10.40 9.87 16.14
N ASP A 201 11.48 10.55 16.51
CA ASP A 201 11.44 11.63 17.50
C ASP A 201 11.07 12.97 16.85
N ARG A 202 11.27 13.05 15.50
CA ARG A 202 11.02 14.25 14.72
C ARG A 202 10.59 13.89 13.30
N VAL A 203 9.57 14.56 12.80
CA VAL A 203 9.01 14.36 11.47
C VAL A 203 9.20 15.63 10.64
N LEU A 204 9.86 15.47 9.51
CA LEU A 204 10.06 16.52 8.51
C LEU A 204 9.19 16.24 7.29
N VAL A 205 8.56 17.26 6.72
CA VAL A 205 7.80 17.11 5.48
C VAL A 205 8.58 17.75 4.32
N LEU A 206 8.75 17.00 3.24
CA LEU A 206 9.34 17.50 1.99
C LEU A 206 8.21 17.80 1.00
N ASN A 207 8.10 19.07 0.62
CA ASN A 207 7.04 19.57 -0.26
C ASN A 207 7.25 19.14 -1.74
N PRO A 208 6.17 19.13 -2.56
CA PRO A 208 6.27 18.80 -4.00
C PRO A 208 7.19 19.75 -4.80
N ASP A 209 7.37 20.98 -4.36
CA ASP A 209 8.28 21.97 -4.98
C ASP A 209 9.75 21.81 -4.60
N GLY A 210 10.06 20.79 -3.75
CA GLY A 210 11.40 20.49 -3.29
C GLY A 210 11.90 21.32 -2.12
N THR A 211 11.01 22.04 -1.41
CA THR A 211 11.32 22.77 -0.18
C THR A 211 10.95 21.97 1.07
N LEU A 212 11.50 22.35 2.24
CA LEU A 212 11.05 21.80 3.52
C LEU A 212 9.74 22.47 3.96
N GLY A 213 8.81 21.63 4.39
CA GLY A 213 7.57 22.00 5.07
C GLY A 213 7.71 21.95 6.59
N PRO A 214 6.65 21.58 7.31
CA PRO A 214 6.66 21.47 8.77
C PRO A 214 7.76 20.56 9.30
N ASP A 215 8.26 20.96 10.46
CA ASP A 215 9.23 20.26 11.28
C ASP A 215 8.59 19.98 12.63
N VAL A 216 8.11 18.75 12.82
CA VAL A 216 7.26 18.37 13.95
C VAL A 216 8.04 17.51 14.92
N THR A 217 8.20 17.96 16.17
CA THR A 217 8.76 17.15 17.25
C THR A 217 7.67 16.21 17.80
N VAL A 218 7.96 14.91 17.81
CA VAL A 218 7.02 13.90 18.31
C VAL A 218 7.14 13.80 19.83
N THR A 219 6.10 14.25 20.53
CA THR A 219 6.07 14.31 22.00
C THR A 219 5.51 13.06 22.68
N LEU A 220 5.29 11.99 21.90
CA LEU A 220 4.78 10.71 22.40
C LEU A 220 5.84 9.98 23.22
N PRO A 221 5.50 9.46 24.41
CA PRO A 221 6.42 8.67 25.22
C PRO A 221 6.78 7.34 24.55
N ARG A 222 7.95 6.78 24.88
CA ARG A 222 8.40 5.46 24.43
C ARG A 222 8.35 4.45 25.60
N PRO A 223 8.17 3.15 25.35
CA PRO A 223 7.88 2.51 24.05
C PRO A 223 6.49 2.87 23.54
N ARG A 224 6.30 2.91 22.22
CA ARG A 224 5.04 3.33 21.57
C ARG A 224 4.24 2.11 21.15
N ASP A 225 3.29 1.72 22.01
CA ASP A 225 2.34 0.64 21.71
C ASP A 225 1.28 1.13 20.71
N ARG A 226 1.20 0.48 19.55
CA ARG A 226 0.28 0.82 18.46
C ARG A 226 -1.19 0.80 18.87
N MET A 227 -1.58 -0.16 19.72
CA MET A 227 -2.96 -0.28 20.19
C MET A 227 -3.30 0.86 21.16
N ALA A 228 -2.41 1.14 22.11
CA ALA A 228 -2.58 2.22 23.06
C ALA A 228 -2.58 3.61 22.38
N LEU A 229 -1.81 3.78 21.30
CA LEU A 229 -1.78 5.04 20.53
C LEU A 229 -3.10 5.35 19.84
N ASN A 230 -3.92 4.37 19.46
CA ASN A 230 -5.23 4.61 18.88
C ASN A 230 -6.16 5.42 19.79
N ASP A 231 -5.99 5.32 21.10
CA ASP A 231 -6.77 6.08 22.09
C ASP A 231 -6.06 7.34 22.58
N ASN A 232 -4.79 7.52 22.22
CA ASN A 232 -3.99 8.65 22.69
C ASN A 232 -4.38 9.96 21.95
N PRO A 233 -4.85 10.99 22.67
CA PRO A 233 -5.28 12.24 22.04
C PRO A 233 -4.15 13.03 21.38
N VAL A 234 -2.91 12.92 21.90
CA VAL A 234 -1.75 13.60 21.31
C VAL A 234 -1.39 12.95 19.97
N PHE A 235 -1.41 11.62 19.89
CA PHE A 235 -1.20 10.90 18.63
C PHE A 235 -2.24 11.29 17.59
N LYS A 236 -3.53 11.30 17.96
CA LYS A 236 -4.64 11.69 17.08
C LYS A 236 -4.46 13.11 16.55
N ALA A 237 -4.10 14.07 17.41
CA ALA A 237 -3.89 15.45 17.03
C ALA A 237 -2.70 15.61 16.06
N MET A 238 -1.55 15.01 16.36
CA MET A 238 -0.37 15.07 15.51
C MET A 238 -0.61 14.39 14.15
N ARG A 239 -1.29 13.24 14.14
CA ARG A 239 -1.69 12.52 12.93
C ARG A 239 -2.60 13.37 12.04
N ALA A 240 -3.60 14.03 12.65
CA ALA A 240 -4.53 14.90 11.94
C ALA A 240 -3.81 16.12 11.34
N GLU A 241 -2.94 16.78 12.09
CA GLU A 241 -2.17 17.95 11.65
C GLU A 241 -1.26 17.62 10.44
N ILE A 242 -0.45 16.56 10.54
CA ILE A 242 0.46 16.16 9.44
C ILE A 242 -0.34 15.72 8.23
N THR A 243 -1.40 14.91 8.43
CA THR A 243 -2.27 14.44 7.33
C THR A 243 -2.93 15.63 6.64
N GLN A 244 -3.46 16.59 7.39
CA GLN A 244 -4.08 17.78 6.81
C GLN A 244 -3.08 18.59 6.00
N TYR A 245 -1.89 18.84 6.54
CA TYR A 245 -0.85 19.55 5.81
C TYR A 245 -0.50 18.87 4.49
N LEU A 246 -0.29 17.55 4.51
CA LEU A 246 -0.01 16.78 3.29
C LEU A 246 -1.15 16.88 2.28
N MET A 247 -2.40 16.87 2.73
CA MET A 247 -3.55 17.04 1.83
C MET A 247 -3.58 18.44 1.22
N ASP A 248 -3.38 19.50 2.02
CA ASP A 248 -3.42 20.89 1.56
C ASP A 248 -2.33 21.19 0.51
N VAL A 249 -1.14 20.60 0.67
CA VAL A 249 -0.01 20.80 -0.24
C VAL A 249 -0.09 19.90 -1.48
N GLY A 250 -0.64 18.70 -1.35
CA GLY A 250 -0.68 17.69 -2.41
C GLY A 250 -1.91 17.72 -3.29
N ILE A 251 -3.06 18.05 -2.71
CA ILE A 251 -4.35 18.13 -3.40
C ILE A 251 -4.64 19.57 -3.80
N ALA A 252 -3.72 20.25 -4.47
CA ALA A 252 -4.07 21.40 -5.30
C ALA A 252 -4.83 20.86 -6.53
N ALA A 253 -6.01 20.28 -6.28
CA ALA A 253 -6.82 19.61 -7.25
C ALA A 253 -7.29 20.59 -8.31
N LYS A 254 -6.95 20.33 -9.56
CA LYS A 254 -7.75 20.79 -10.69
C LYS A 254 -9.16 20.26 -10.47
N ALA A 255 -10.11 21.13 -10.16
CA ALA A 255 -11.51 20.75 -10.09
C ALA A 255 -11.90 20.09 -11.43
N PRO A 256 -12.38 18.83 -11.42
CA PRO A 256 -12.76 18.17 -12.68
C PRO A 256 -13.88 18.95 -13.34
N ALA A 257 -13.80 19.12 -14.65
CA ALA A 257 -14.88 19.71 -15.43
C ALA A 257 -16.16 18.88 -15.23
N VAL A 258 -17.26 19.55 -14.90
CA VAL A 258 -18.57 18.89 -14.74
C VAL A 258 -19.06 18.45 -16.12
N ARG A 259 -18.80 17.20 -16.47
CA ARG A 259 -19.27 16.56 -17.69
C ARG A 259 -20.32 15.52 -17.33
N GLN A 260 -21.41 15.45 -18.08
CA GLN A 260 -22.44 14.42 -17.86
C GLN A 260 -22.02 13.09 -18.48
N LEU A 261 -22.38 11.99 -17.83
CA LEU A 261 -22.16 10.66 -18.37
C LEU A 261 -23.00 10.48 -19.67
N PRO A 262 -22.38 9.98 -20.75
CA PRO A 262 -23.12 9.70 -21.99
C PRO A 262 -24.22 8.65 -21.75
N VAL A 263 -25.40 8.86 -22.38
CA VAL A 263 -26.54 7.94 -22.28
C VAL A 263 -26.40 6.83 -23.32
N VAL A 264 -25.66 5.78 -22.98
CA VAL A 264 -25.51 4.57 -23.80
C VAL A 264 -25.95 3.34 -23.01
N THR A 265 -26.57 2.36 -23.69
CA THR A 265 -27.10 1.16 -23.06
C THR A 265 -26.11 0.01 -23.19
N PRO A 266 -25.52 -0.48 -22.09
CA PRO A 266 -24.60 -1.61 -22.11
C PRO A 266 -25.32 -2.93 -22.48
N ARG A 267 -24.57 -3.90 -23.03
CA ARG A 267 -25.10 -5.17 -23.52
C ARG A 267 -25.85 -5.98 -22.43
N HIS A 268 -25.36 -5.92 -21.21
CA HIS A 268 -25.92 -6.64 -20.07
C HIS A 268 -27.06 -5.90 -19.33
N ALA A 269 -27.41 -4.70 -19.76
CA ALA A 269 -28.53 -3.98 -19.18
C ALA A 269 -29.85 -4.67 -19.50
N LEU A 270 -30.67 -4.89 -18.48
CA LEU A 270 -32.02 -5.43 -18.66
C LEU A 270 -32.92 -4.40 -19.39
N PRO A 271 -33.80 -4.83 -20.30
CA PRO A 271 -34.82 -3.95 -20.82
C PRO A 271 -35.65 -3.30 -19.69
N ALA A 272 -36.04 -2.05 -19.85
CA ALA A 272 -36.69 -1.24 -18.81
C ALA A 272 -37.91 -1.94 -18.15
N ALA A 273 -38.68 -2.68 -18.94
CA ALA A 273 -39.84 -3.44 -18.45
C ALA A 273 -39.45 -4.54 -17.44
N TYR A 274 -38.32 -5.23 -17.67
CA TYR A 274 -37.81 -6.26 -16.74
C TYR A 274 -37.10 -5.62 -15.55
N ALA A 275 -36.43 -4.49 -15.72
CA ALA A 275 -35.81 -3.77 -14.64
C ALA A 275 -36.81 -3.20 -13.61
N GLN A 276 -38.03 -2.83 -14.06
CA GLN A 276 -39.14 -2.42 -13.19
C GLN A 276 -39.73 -3.60 -12.41
N ALA A 277 -39.90 -4.77 -13.03
CA ALA A 277 -40.43 -5.97 -12.36
C ALA A 277 -39.49 -6.55 -11.30
N ALA A 278 -38.19 -6.33 -11.44
CA ALA A 278 -37.16 -6.80 -10.49
C ALA A 278 -36.96 -5.87 -9.29
N LYS A 279 -37.66 -4.71 -9.23
CA LYS A 279 -37.56 -3.79 -8.09
C LYS A 279 -38.25 -4.36 -6.86
N GLY A 280 -37.49 -4.54 -5.78
CA GLY A 280 -37.98 -4.72 -4.42
C GLY A 280 -37.51 -5.96 -3.67
N VAL A 281 -37.31 -7.11 -4.31
CA VAL A 281 -36.84 -8.34 -3.63
C VAL A 281 -35.37 -8.64 -3.95
N ALA A 282 -34.89 -8.22 -5.11
CA ALA A 282 -33.53 -8.47 -5.56
C ALA A 282 -32.49 -7.50 -4.92
N ASP A 283 -32.92 -6.34 -4.44
CA ASP A 283 -31.99 -5.30 -3.96
C ASP A 283 -31.33 -5.67 -2.62
N GLU A 284 -32.02 -6.40 -1.75
CA GLU A 284 -31.48 -6.86 -0.43
C GLU A 284 -30.54 -8.05 -0.55
N ARG A 285 -30.65 -8.85 -1.62
CA ARG A 285 -29.86 -10.05 -1.88
C ARG A 285 -29.25 -10.02 -3.27
N TYR A 286 -28.63 -8.89 -3.61
CA TYR A 286 -28.15 -8.65 -4.95
C TYR A 286 -26.94 -9.51 -5.34
N LEU A 287 -26.00 -9.69 -4.40
CA LEU A 287 -24.90 -10.63 -4.55
C LEU A 287 -24.90 -11.61 -3.36
N GLN A 288 -24.86 -12.90 -3.64
CA GLN A 288 -24.89 -13.94 -2.61
C GLN A 288 -23.76 -14.94 -2.85
N PHE A 289 -23.01 -15.22 -1.79
CA PHE A 289 -22.09 -16.34 -1.68
C PHE A 289 -22.75 -17.35 -0.72
N SER A 290 -23.01 -18.55 -1.19
CA SER A 290 -23.71 -19.59 -0.40
C SER A 290 -22.84 -20.82 -0.30
N GLN A 291 -22.41 -21.14 0.93
CA GLN A 291 -21.59 -22.32 1.23
C GLN A 291 -20.44 -22.49 0.25
N LEU A 292 -19.67 -21.40 0.02
CA LEU A 292 -18.65 -21.39 -0.99
C LEU A 292 -17.38 -22.10 -0.50
N TYR A 293 -16.91 -23.04 -1.30
CA TYR A 293 -15.65 -23.76 -1.06
C TYR A 293 -14.70 -23.64 -2.25
N LYS A 294 -13.41 -23.56 -1.94
CA LYS A 294 -12.34 -23.67 -2.93
C LYS A 294 -11.25 -24.60 -2.45
N THR A 295 -11.06 -25.69 -3.19
CA THR A 295 -10.02 -26.68 -2.97
C THR A 295 -9.16 -26.80 -4.24
N TYR A 296 -7.85 -26.75 -4.08
CA TYR A 296 -6.89 -26.96 -5.14
C TYR A 296 -6.25 -28.34 -5.02
N ALA A 297 -6.05 -29.02 -6.14
CA ALA A 297 -5.23 -30.21 -6.18
C ALA A 297 -3.75 -29.82 -6.10
N THR A 298 -3.02 -30.35 -5.14
CA THR A 298 -1.59 -30.12 -5.00
C THR A 298 -0.81 -31.43 -4.97
N PRO A 299 0.50 -31.46 -5.25
CA PRO A 299 1.31 -32.68 -5.16
C PRO A 299 1.30 -33.35 -3.77
N LYS A 300 0.95 -32.59 -2.72
CA LYS A 300 0.84 -33.07 -1.33
C LYS A 300 -0.58 -33.48 -0.93
N GLY A 301 -1.54 -33.49 -1.87
CA GLY A 301 -2.95 -33.74 -1.64
C GLY A 301 -3.84 -32.49 -1.83
N PRO A 302 -5.15 -32.61 -1.67
CA PRO A 302 -6.09 -31.50 -1.81
C PRO A 302 -5.86 -30.44 -0.71
N LEU A 303 -5.78 -29.19 -1.13
CA LEU A 303 -5.65 -28.03 -0.23
C LEU A 303 -6.92 -27.18 -0.32
N THR A 304 -7.74 -27.18 0.73
CA THR A 304 -8.89 -26.30 0.84
C THR A 304 -8.43 -24.91 1.33
N VAL A 305 -8.56 -23.92 0.47
CA VAL A 305 -8.16 -22.53 0.76
C VAL A 305 -9.32 -21.77 1.39
N VAL A 306 -10.54 -21.91 0.84
CA VAL A 306 -11.76 -21.26 1.31
C VAL A 306 -12.76 -22.32 1.71
N LYS A 307 -13.36 -22.17 2.89
CA LYS A 307 -14.31 -23.12 3.47
C LYS A 307 -15.54 -22.39 4.00
N ASP A 308 -16.73 -22.83 3.56
CA ASP A 308 -18.02 -22.34 4.03
C ASP A 308 -18.13 -20.79 4.07
N TYR A 309 -17.71 -20.15 2.98
CA TYR A 309 -17.78 -18.68 2.88
C TYR A 309 -19.21 -18.27 2.52
N ASN A 310 -19.88 -17.54 3.40
CA ASN A 310 -21.26 -17.09 3.27
C ASN A 310 -21.32 -15.56 3.39
N LEU A 311 -21.73 -14.86 2.33
CA LEU A 311 -21.89 -13.40 2.34
C LEU A 311 -23.08 -13.02 1.46
N THR A 312 -23.93 -12.12 1.96
CA THR A 312 -24.99 -11.49 1.18
C THR A 312 -24.75 -9.99 1.14
N MET A 313 -24.87 -9.40 -0.04
CA MET A 313 -24.72 -7.97 -0.26
C MET A 313 -25.94 -7.36 -0.90
N LYS A 314 -26.24 -6.12 -0.50
CA LYS A 314 -27.30 -5.30 -1.10
C LYS A 314 -26.80 -4.67 -2.41
N LYS A 315 -27.73 -4.28 -3.26
CA LYS A 315 -27.40 -3.51 -4.46
C LYS A 315 -26.81 -2.16 -4.10
N GLY A 316 -25.72 -1.80 -4.75
CA GLY A 316 -25.03 -0.55 -4.50
C GLY A 316 -24.23 -0.49 -3.19
N GLU A 317 -24.07 -1.63 -2.51
CA GLU A 317 -23.25 -1.74 -1.30
C GLU A 317 -21.77 -1.86 -1.65
N PHE A 318 -20.93 -1.22 -0.86
CA PHE A 318 -19.47 -1.35 -0.94
C PHE A 318 -18.95 -2.17 0.25
N VAL A 319 -18.36 -3.33 -0.01
CA VAL A 319 -17.80 -4.21 1.02
C VAL A 319 -16.29 -4.32 0.86
N SER A 320 -15.54 -4.12 1.95
CA SER A 320 -14.11 -4.46 1.97
C SER A 320 -13.88 -5.81 2.60
N VAL A 321 -12.98 -6.60 2.02
CA VAL A 321 -12.53 -7.90 2.55
C VAL A 321 -11.09 -7.77 3.02
N ILE A 322 -10.85 -7.97 4.31
CA ILE A 322 -9.55 -7.86 4.94
C ILE A 322 -9.13 -9.18 5.59
N GLY A 323 -7.84 -9.41 5.75
CA GLY A 323 -7.28 -10.62 6.37
C GLY A 323 -5.81 -10.79 6.03
N HIS A 324 -5.15 -11.74 6.65
CA HIS A 324 -3.73 -12.01 6.46
C HIS A 324 -3.38 -12.42 5.02
N SER A 325 -2.11 -12.23 4.65
CA SER A 325 -1.63 -12.66 3.34
C SER A 325 -1.80 -14.18 3.18
N GLY A 326 -2.31 -14.62 2.01
CA GLY A 326 -2.54 -16.03 1.72
C GLY A 326 -3.82 -16.64 2.31
N CYS A 327 -4.69 -15.90 3.02
CA CYS A 327 -5.95 -16.43 3.54
C CYS A 327 -7.05 -16.65 2.47
N GLY A 328 -6.80 -16.31 1.20
CA GLY A 328 -7.76 -16.61 0.12
C GLY A 328 -8.65 -15.45 -0.33
N LYS A 329 -8.39 -14.20 0.06
CA LYS A 329 -9.16 -12.99 -0.34
C LYS A 329 -9.28 -12.86 -1.87
N SER A 330 -8.13 -12.85 -2.58
CA SER A 330 -8.11 -12.80 -4.05
C SER A 330 -8.74 -14.04 -4.68
N THR A 331 -8.71 -15.19 -3.99
CA THR A 331 -9.41 -16.41 -4.43
C THR A 331 -10.92 -16.20 -4.44
N VAL A 332 -11.49 -15.65 -3.36
CA VAL A 332 -12.92 -15.32 -3.27
C VAL A 332 -13.30 -14.31 -4.36
N LEU A 333 -12.50 -13.26 -4.52
CA LEU A 333 -12.72 -12.22 -5.53
C LEU A 333 -12.67 -12.78 -6.95
N THR A 334 -11.68 -13.62 -7.29
CA THR A 334 -11.58 -14.22 -8.63
C THR A 334 -12.67 -15.24 -8.92
N MET A 335 -13.20 -15.92 -7.87
CA MET A 335 -14.41 -16.75 -8.00
C MET A 335 -15.64 -15.88 -8.30
N ALA A 336 -15.80 -14.74 -7.61
CA ALA A 336 -16.88 -13.78 -7.89
C ALA A 336 -16.81 -13.20 -9.30
N ALA A 337 -15.59 -12.99 -9.82
CA ALA A 337 -15.37 -12.57 -11.21
C ALA A 337 -15.73 -13.66 -12.23
N GLY A 338 -15.83 -14.91 -11.81
CA GLY A 338 -15.97 -16.06 -12.71
C GLY A 338 -14.66 -16.44 -13.43
N LEU A 339 -13.51 -15.93 -12.96
CA LEU A 339 -12.19 -16.26 -13.48
C LEU A 339 -11.62 -17.55 -12.88
N ASN A 340 -12.12 -17.93 -11.71
CA ASN A 340 -11.70 -19.12 -10.98
C ASN A 340 -12.94 -19.95 -10.62
N ALA A 341 -12.99 -21.21 -11.06
CA ALA A 341 -14.11 -22.09 -10.78
C ALA A 341 -14.25 -22.37 -9.28
N ILE A 342 -15.48 -22.39 -8.78
CA ILE A 342 -15.80 -22.82 -7.41
C ILE A 342 -15.66 -24.34 -7.30
N SER A 343 -15.33 -24.86 -6.12
CA SER A 343 -15.30 -26.32 -5.86
C SER A 343 -16.66 -26.84 -5.40
N SER A 344 -17.37 -26.08 -4.57
CA SER A 344 -18.78 -26.33 -4.21
C SER A 344 -19.43 -25.04 -3.71
N GLY A 345 -20.76 -25.05 -3.56
CA GLY A 345 -21.55 -23.88 -3.22
C GLY A 345 -22.04 -23.12 -4.44
N ALA A 346 -22.40 -21.85 -4.25
CA ALA A 346 -22.92 -21.01 -5.34
C ALA A 346 -22.55 -19.54 -5.14
N ILE A 347 -22.39 -18.83 -6.26
CA ILE A 347 -22.33 -17.36 -6.31
C ILE A 347 -23.47 -16.90 -7.21
N ILE A 348 -24.34 -16.05 -6.69
CA ILE A 348 -25.50 -15.52 -7.40
C ILE A 348 -25.40 -14.01 -7.45
N LEU A 349 -25.41 -13.42 -8.64
CA LEU A 349 -25.44 -11.99 -8.88
C LEU A 349 -26.74 -11.64 -9.62
N ASP A 350 -27.50 -10.71 -9.07
CA ASP A 350 -28.76 -10.22 -9.66
C ASP A 350 -29.68 -11.39 -10.10
N GLY A 351 -29.83 -12.42 -9.23
CA GLY A 351 -30.63 -13.62 -9.45
C GLY A 351 -30.02 -14.65 -10.42
N THR A 352 -28.82 -14.41 -10.96
CA THR A 352 -28.15 -15.29 -11.93
C THR A 352 -26.91 -15.95 -11.35
N HIS A 353 -26.75 -17.27 -11.57
CA HIS A 353 -25.53 -17.96 -11.17
C HIS A 353 -24.29 -17.51 -11.93
N VAL A 354 -23.21 -17.23 -11.23
CA VAL A 354 -21.90 -16.93 -11.81
C VAL A 354 -21.25 -18.23 -12.28
N GLN A 355 -21.15 -18.42 -13.60
CA GLN A 355 -20.58 -19.62 -14.21
C GLN A 355 -19.22 -19.38 -14.90
N GLY A 356 -18.92 -18.15 -15.29
CA GLY A 356 -17.68 -17.80 -15.99
C GLY A 356 -17.51 -16.29 -16.04
N ALA A 357 -16.41 -15.82 -16.64
CA ALA A 357 -16.12 -14.39 -16.78
C ALA A 357 -17.14 -13.69 -17.69
N ASP A 358 -17.66 -12.55 -17.25
CA ASP A 358 -18.58 -11.72 -18.02
C ASP A 358 -18.29 -10.24 -17.75
N PRO A 359 -18.41 -9.34 -18.75
CA PRO A 359 -18.22 -7.89 -18.58
C PRO A 359 -19.11 -7.22 -17.52
N GLU A 360 -20.22 -7.84 -17.11
CA GLU A 360 -21.03 -7.32 -16.00
C GLU A 360 -20.30 -7.36 -14.64
N ARG A 361 -19.16 -8.06 -14.56
CA ARG A 361 -18.28 -8.14 -13.40
C ARG A 361 -16.89 -7.63 -13.76
N ALA A 362 -16.68 -6.33 -13.52
CA ALA A 362 -15.41 -5.69 -13.80
C ALA A 362 -14.39 -5.95 -12.69
N VAL A 363 -13.14 -6.19 -13.07
CA VAL A 363 -12.03 -6.41 -12.12
C VAL A 363 -10.94 -5.36 -12.31
N VAL A 364 -10.55 -4.73 -11.20
CA VAL A 364 -9.33 -3.93 -11.09
C VAL A 364 -8.32 -4.76 -10.31
N PHE A 365 -7.26 -5.19 -10.97
CA PHE A 365 -6.21 -6.00 -10.37
C PHE A 365 -5.17 -5.15 -9.63
N GLN A 366 -4.44 -5.73 -8.72
CA GLN A 366 -3.30 -5.13 -8.02
C GLN A 366 -2.26 -4.59 -9.03
N SER A 367 -1.94 -5.37 -10.05
CA SER A 367 -1.24 -4.88 -11.24
C SER A 367 -2.27 -4.50 -12.30
N PRO A 368 -2.22 -3.29 -12.90
CA PRO A 368 -3.27 -2.80 -13.80
C PRO A 368 -3.52 -3.64 -15.05
N ASN A 369 -2.59 -4.53 -15.41
CA ASN A 369 -2.68 -5.44 -16.57
C ASN A 369 -3.11 -4.72 -17.85
N LEU A 370 -2.46 -3.57 -18.13
CA LEU A 370 -2.66 -2.83 -19.36
C LEU A 370 -1.83 -3.43 -20.50
N MET A 371 -2.32 -3.27 -21.72
CA MET A 371 -1.53 -3.55 -22.91
C MET A 371 -0.48 -2.44 -23.07
N PRO A 372 0.83 -2.73 -22.88
CA PRO A 372 1.86 -1.68 -22.81
C PRO A 372 2.05 -0.90 -24.12
N TRP A 373 1.71 -1.51 -25.24
CA TRP A 373 1.77 -0.91 -26.60
C TRP A 373 0.53 -0.12 -26.99
N LEU A 374 -0.50 -0.06 -26.14
CA LEU A 374 -1.70 0.73 -26.35
C LEU A 374 -1.66 1.99 -25.48
N THR A 375 -2.31 3.04 -25.97
CA THR A 375 -2.56 4.28 -25.21
C THR A 375 -3.57 4.05 -24.08
N ALA A 376 -3.71 5.03 -23.16
CA ALA A 376 -4.73 4.99 -22.12
C ALA A 376 -6.13 4.83 -22.75
N ARG A 377 -6.42 5.65 -23.77
CA ARG A 377 -7.70 5.63 -24.51
C ARG A 377 -7.98 4.24 -25.09
N GLU A 378 -7.04 3.65 -25.79
CA GLU A 378 -7.19 2.34 -26.42
C GLU A 378 -7.36 1.22 -25.38
N ASN A 379 -6.63 1.26 -24.26
CA ASN A 379 -6.80 0.30 -23.18
C ASN A 379 -8.20 0.32 -22.56
N VAL A 380 -8.83 1.48 -22.43
CA VAL A 380 -10.21 1.61 -21.95
C VAL A 380 -11.21 1.22 -23.06
N ALA A 381 -10.93 1.57 -24.30
CA ALA A 381 -11.80 1.29 -25.45
C ALA A 381 -12.03 -0.21 -25.67
N ILE A 382 -11.05 -1.08 -25.39
CA ILE A 382 -11.21 -2.55 -25.50
C ILE A 382 -12.49 -3.02 -24.78
N GLY A 383 -12.73 -2.51 -23.58
CA GLY A 383 -13.91 -2.87 -22.77
C GLY A 383 -15.18 -2.21 -23.32
N ALA A 384 -15.13 -0.92 -23.62
CA ALA A 384 -16.26 -0.15 -24.11
C ALA A 384 -16.78 -0.70 -25.45
N ASP A 385 -15.90 -1.05 -26.37
CA ASP A 385 -16.28 -1.64 -27.67
C ASP A 385 -17.02 -2.98 -27.51
N ARG A 386 -16.67 -3.76 -26.50
CA ARG A 386 -17.33 -5.03 -26.21
C ARG A 386 -18.70 -4.86 -25.58
N VAL A 387 -18.86 -3.86 -24.71
CA VAL A 387 -20.07 -3.67 -23.89
C VAL A 387 -21.14 -2.86 -24.61
N TYR A 388 -20.74 -1.93 -25.48
CA TYR A 388 -21.67 -1.05 -26.22
C TYR A 388 -21.73 -1.35 -27.73
N PRO A 389 -22.11 -2.58 -28.14
CA PRO A 389 -22.07 -2.96 -29.56
C PRO A 389 -23.07 -2.18 -30.45
N LYS A 390 -24.12 -1.61 -29.85
CA LYS A 390 -25.15 -0.83 -30.55
C LYS A 390 -24.84 0.67 -30.59
N ALA A 391 -23.90 1.14 -29.76
CA ALA A 391 -23.49 2.54 -29.77
C ALA A 391 -22.60 2.86 -30.97
N SER A 392 -22.69 4.07 -31.49
CA SER A 392 -21.77 4.57 -32.49
C SER A 392 -20.33 4.64 -31.96
N ARG A 393 -19.36 4.75 -32.87
CA ARG A 393 -17.96 4.94 -32.48
C ARG A 393 -17.77 6.21 -31.66
N ALA A 394 -18.47 7.28 -31.98
CA ALA A 394 -18.39 8.56 -31.27
C ALA A 394 -18.92 8.43 -29.83
N GLU A 395 -20.06 7.78 -29.62
CA GLU A 395 -20.62 7.55 -28.28
C GLU A 395 -19.73 6.67 -27.43
N ARG A 396 -19.13 5.60 -27.98
CA ARG A 396 -18.17 4.77 -27.24
C ARG A 396 -16.92 5.55 -26.86
N GLN A 397 -16.43 6.39 -27.79
CA GLN A 397 -15.28 7.24 -27.53
C GLN A 397 -15.58 8.25 -26.41
N GLU A 398 -16.78 8.81 -26.38
CA GLU A 398 -17.23 9.73 -25.34
C GLU A 398 -17.27 9.07 -23.96
N VAL A 399 -17.73 7.81 -23.86
CA VAL A 399 -17.66 7.03 -22.61
C VAL A 399 -16.22 6.85 -22.15
N VAL A 400 -15.32 6.49 -23.05
CA VAL A 400 -13.89 6.30 -22.76
C VAL A 400 -13.25 7.59 -22.25
N GLU A 401 -13.48 8.70 -22.93
CA GLU A 401 -12.94 10.02 -22.56
C GLU A 401 -13.50 10.49 -21.22
N TYR A 402 -14.82 10.31 -21.00
CA TYR A 402 -15.46 10.65 -19.73
C TYR A 402 -14.75 10.00 -18.54
N TYR A 403 -14.55 8.69 -18.58
CA TYR A 403 -13.92 8.01 -17.44
C TYR A 403 -12.43 8.33 -17.32
N LEU A 404 -11.71 8.57 -18.41
CA LEU A 404 -10.31 9.01 -18.34
C LEU A 404 -10.19 10.42 -17.75
N GLU A 405 -11.09 11.34 -18.09
CA GLU A 405 -11.16 12.66 -17.46
C GLU A 405 -11.48 12.56 -15.96
N LYS A 406 -12.46 11.73 -15.60
CA LYS A 406 -12.86 11.50 -14.20
C LYS A 406 -11.73 10.96 -13.32
N VAL A 407 -10.87 10.13 -13.87
CA VAL A 407 -9.69 9.65 -13.13
C VAL A 407 -8.47 10.60 -13.26
N GLY A 408 -8.67 11.80 -13.81
CA GLY A 408 -7.61 12.82 -13.91
C GLY A 408 -6.55 12.53 -14.99
N LEU A 409 -6.90 11.82 -16.06
CA LEU A 409 -6.02 11.48 -17.18
C LEU A 409 -6.41 12.19 -18.49
N GLY A 410 -7.14 13.30 -18.44
CA GLY A 410 -7.56 14.06 -19.62
C GLY A 410 -6.40 14.44 -20.54
N ASP A 411 -5.31 14.94 -19.95
CA ASP A 411 -4.11 15.36 -20.69
C ASP A 411 -3.21 14.18 -21.13
N ALA A 412 -3.47 12.97 -20.65
CA ALA A 412 -2.62 11.79 -20.88
C ALA A 412 -3.31 10.67 -21.68
N MET A 413 -4.48 10.91 -22.25
CA MET A 413 -5.29 9.90 -22.94
C MET A 413 -4.55 9.19 -24.08
N ASN A 414 -3.68 9.92 -24.80
CA ASN A 414 -2.92 9.42 -25.95
C ASN A 414 -1.52 8.90 -25.57
N ARG A 415 -1.18 8.87 -24.28
CA ARG A 415 0.10 8.36 -23.80
C ARG A 415 0.08 6.83 -23.77
N LEU A 416 1.17 6.19 -24.19
CA LEU A 416 1.32 4.73 -24.12
C LEU A 416 1.37 4.26 -22.66
N ALA A 417 0.77 3.10 -22.39
CA ALA A 417 0.77 2.54 -21.05
C ALA A 417 2.19 2.20 -20.55
N SER A 418 3.13 1.87 -21.47
CA SER A 418 4.56 1.67 -21.15
C SER A 418 5.21 2.92 -20.55
N ASP A 419 4.78 4.11 -20.96
CA ASP A 419 5.39 5.39 -20.60
C ASP A 419 4.74 6.05 -19.39
N MET A 420 3.75 5.37 -18.79
CA MET A 420 3.00 5.86 -17.63
C MET A 420 3.62 5.41 -16.31
N SER A 421 3.50 6.25 -15.28
CA SER A 421 3.77 5.86 -13.89
C SER A 421 2.79 4.77 -13.41
N ASN A 422 3.12 4.06 -12.32
CA ASN A 422 2.23 3.06 -11.74
C ASN A 422 0.86 3.66 -11.35
N GLY A 423 0.84 4.85 -10.74
CA GLY A 423 -0.39 5.56 -10.40
C GLY A 423 -1.24 5.88 -11.63
N MET A 424 -0.64 6.37 -12.73
CA MET A 424 -1.36 6.62 -13.98
C MET A 424 -1.93 5.31 -14.56
N ARG A 425 -1.14 4.24 -14.58
CA ARG A 425 -1.61 2.93 -15.07
C ARG A 425 -2.79 2.43 -14.24
N GLN A 426 -2.76 2.61 -12.92
CA GLN A 426 -3.87 2.20 -12.04
C GLN A 426 -5.13 3.02 -12.32
N ARG A 427 -5.00 4.34 -12.56
CA ARG A 427 -6.11 5.20 -12.98
C ARG A 427 -6.74 4.72 -14.29
N VAL A 428 -5.94 4.31 -15.28
CA VAL A 428 -6.44 3.69 -16.51
C VAL A 428 -7.20 2.40 -16.23
N GLY A 429 -6.69 1.55 -15.33
CA GLY A 429 -7.35 0.31 -14.89
C GLY A 429 -8.73 0.56 -14.27
N ILE A 430 -8.85 1.58 -13.42
CA ILE A 430 -10.12 2.02 -12.80
C ILE A 430 -11.07 2.56 -13.88
N ALA A 431 -10.60 3.45 -14.76
CA ALA A 431 -11.42 3.98 -15.87
C ALA A 431 -11.95 2.86 -16.77
N ARG A 432 -11.10 1.87 -17.11
CA ARG A 432 -11.48 0.68 -17.88
C ARG A 432 -12.59 -0.12 -17.20
N ALA A 433 -12.50 -0.32 -15.89
CA ALA A 433 -13.49 -1.08 -15.14
C ALA A 433 -14.86 -0.35 -15.10
N PHE A 434 -14.88 0.94 -14.84
CA PHE A 434 -16.13 1.73 -14.85
C PHE A 434 -16.73 1.90 -16.24
N ALA A 435 -15.90 1.99 -17.28
CA ALA A 435 -16.37 2.09 -18.66
C ALA A 435 -17.15 0.85 -19.13
N LEU A 436 -17.04 -0.28 -18.45
CA LEU A 436 -17.87 -1.48 -18.66
C LEU A 436 -19.31 -1.31 -18.15
N SER A 437 -19.61 -0.29 -17.37
CA SER A 437 -20.89 -0.14 -16.64
C SER A 437 -21.30 -1.43 -15.91
N PRO A 438 -20.44 -1.99 -15.05
CA PRO A 438 -20.64 -3.32 -14.48
C PRO A 438 -21.76 -3.34 -13.46
N LYS A 439 -22.34 -4.53 -13.21
CA LYS A 439 -23.23 -4.81 -12.09
C LYS A 439 -22.43 -5.00 -10.78
N LEU A 440 -21.22 -5.53 -10.89
CA LEU A 440 -20.31 -5.81 -9.77
C LEU A 440 -18.90 -5.32 -10.10
N LEU A 441 -18.37 -4.46 -9.25
CA LEU A 441 -16.98 -3.97 -9.30
C LEU A 441 -16.14 -4.76 -8.28
N LEU A 442 -15.08 -5.38 -8.75
CA LEU A 442 -14.17 -6.19 -7.96
C LEU A 442 -12.79 -5.53 -7.97
N LEU A 443 -12.27 -5.21 -6.79
CA LEU A 443 -11.04 -4.47 -6.60
C LEU A 443 -10.08 -5.37 -5.79
N ASP A 444 -9.00 -5.85 -6.42
CA ASP A 444 -7.99 -6.71 -5.78
C ASP A 444 -6.77 -5.87 -5.44
N GLU A 445 -6.67 -5.42 -4.20
CA GLU A 445 -5.61 -4.54 -3.67
C GLU A 445 -5.30 -3.37 -4.63
N PRO A 446 -6.32 -2.59 -5.06
CA PRO A 446 -6.18 -1.65 -6.18
C PRO A 446 -5.18 -0.53 -5.94
N PHE A 447 -4.75 -0.33 -4.70
CA PHE A 447 -3.84 0.73 -4.30
C PHE A 447 -2.53 0.20 -3.69
N GLY A 448 -2.35 -1.12 -3.60
CA GLY A 448 -1.24 -1.76 -2.89
C GLY A 448 0.16 -1.43 -3.44
N MET A 449 0.28 -1.09 -4.72
CA MET A 449 1.55 -0.75 -5.38
C MET A 449 1.84 0.76 -5.43
N LEU A 450 1.04 1.58 -4.74
CA LEU A 450 1.14 3.03 -4.75
C LEU A 450 1.71 3.55 -3.43
N ASP A 451 2.44 4.64 -3.50
CA ASP A 451 2.78 5.41 -2.31
C ASP A 451 1.51 5.95 -1.62
N SER A 452 1.59 6.19 -0.32
CA SER A 452 0.41 6.51 0.50
C SER A 452 -0.36 7.74 0.00
N LEU A 453 0.32 8.74 -0.52
CA LEU A 453 -0.32 9.98 -0.96
C LEU A 453 -1.00 9.81 -2.32
N THR A 454 -0.35 9.17 -3.29
CA THR A 454 -0.97 8.77 -4.58
C THR A 454 -2.16 7.83 -4.32
N ARG A 455 -2.07 6.96 -3.32
CA ARG A 455 -3.15 6.08 -2.86
C ARG A 455 -4.34 6.90 -2.37
N TRP A 456 -4.13 7.91 -1.51
CA TRP A 456 -5.19 8.75 -0.99
C TRP A 456 -5.95 9.49 -2.10
N GLU A 457 -5.23 10.12 -3.01
CA GLU A 457 -5.82 10.79 -4.17
C GLU A 457 -6.66 9.83 -5.02
N LEU A 458 -6.14 8.62 -5.27
CA LEU A 458 -6.86 7.64 -6.08
C LEU A 458 -8.08 7.04 -5.37
N GLN A 459 -8.06 6.93 -4.05
CA GLN A 459 -9.22 6.53 -3.24
C GLN A 459 -10.34 7.58 -3.34
N GLU A 460 -10.01 8.87 -3.28
CA GLU A 460 -10.99 9.95 -3.46
C GLU A 460 -11.61 9.91 -4.86
N VAL A 461 -10.79 9.76 -5.90
CA VAL A 461 -11.24 9.61 -7.29
C VAL A 461 -12.16 8.39 -7.43
N LEU A 462 -11.77 7.23 -6.88
CA LEU A 462 -12.61 6.03 -6.90
C LEU A 462 -13.98 6.30 -6.25
N MET A 463 -13.99 6.94 -5.07
CA MET A 463 -15.23 7.21 -4.34
C MET A 463 -16.09 8.26 -5.03
N GLU A 464 -15.51 9.26 -5.70
CA GLU A 464 -16.26 10.21 -6.53
C GLU A 464 -16.99 9.48 -7.65
N VAL A 465 -16.29 8.66 -8.44
CA VAL A 465 -16.88 7.89 -9.54
C VAL A 465 -17.91 6.88 -9.00
N TRP A 466 -17.59 6.17 -7.92
CA TRP A 466 -18.50 5.20 -7.30
C TRP A 466 -19.78 5.86 -6.76
N SER A 467 -19.69 7.03 -6.16
CA SER A 467 -20.85 7.75 -5.60
C SER A 467 -21.89 8.10 -6.68
N GLN A 468 -21.44 8.32 -7.91
CA GLN A 468 -22.30 8.60 -9.07
C GLN A 468 -22.94 7.34 -9.64
N THR A 469 -22.20 6.23 -9.68
CA THR A 469 -22.67 4.97 -10.30
C THR A 469 -23.41 4.07 -9.32
N ARG A 470 -23.04 4.10 -8.04
CA ARG A 470 -23.55 3.21 -6.99
C ARG A 470 -23.51 1.73 -7.39
N VAL A 471 -22.46 1.34 -8.12
CA VAL A 471 -22.23 -0.06 -8.46
C VAL A 471 -21.92 -0.86 -7.19
N THR A 472 -22.46 -2.09 -7.09
CA THR A 472 -22.11 -3.00 -5.99
C THR A 472 -20.61 -3.32 -6.09
N ALA A 473 -19.86 -3.19 -4.99
CA ALA A 473 -18.41 -3.29 -5.03
C ALA A 473 -17.84 -4.17 -3.91
N ILE A 474 -16.83 -4.98 -4.26
CA ILE A 474 -15.98 -5.68 -3.29
C ILE A 474 -14.55 -5.21 -3.48
N CYS A 475 -13.93 -4.76 -2.39
CA CYS A 475 -12.53 -4.37 -2.35
C CYS A 475 -11.75 -5.29 -1.42
N VAL A 476 -10.79 -6.01 -1.96
CA VAL A 476 -9.78 -6.72 -1.16
C VAL A 476 -8.68 -5.74 -0.82
N THR A 477 -8.38 -5.59 0.44
CA THR A 477 -7.29 -4.73 0.92
C THR A 477 -6.66 -5.30 2.19
N HIS A 478 -5.45 -4.87 2.47
CA HIS A 478 -4.76 -5.11 3.74
C HIS A 478 -4.65 -3.82 4.59
N ASP A 479 -5.16 -2.70 4.08
CA ASP A 479 -5.13 -1.41 4.76
C ASP A 479 -6.46 -1.18 5.50
N VAL A 480 -6.38 -1.07 6.83
CA VAL A 480 -7.55 -0.90 7.71
C VAL A 480 -8.24 0.43 7.48
N ASP A 481 -7.46 1.49 7.30
CA ASP A 481 -7.98 2.85 7.10
C ASP A 481 -8.68 2.96 5.74
N GLU A 482 -8.15 2.28 4.72
CA GLU A 482 -8.79 2.14 3.41
C GLU A 482 -10.13 1.40 3.50
N ALA A 483 -10.15 0.27 4.21
CA ALA A 483 -11.36 -0.52 4.37
C ALA A 483 -12.50 0.29 5.04
N ILE A 484 -12.18 1.06 6.08
CA ILE A 484 -13.17 1.91 6.78
C ILE A 484 -13.60 3.10 5.90
N LEU A 485 -12.66 3.71 5.17
CA LEU A 485 -12.94 4.84 4.29
C LEU A 485 -13.95 4.47 3.20
N LEU A 486 -13.72 3.35 2.53
CA LEU A 486 -14.43 2.98 1.31
C LEU A 486 -15.76 2.27 1.58
N SER A 487 -15.86 1.42 2.60
CA SER A 487 -16.92 0.42 2.67
C SER A 487 -18.03 0.71 3.67
N ASP A 488 -19.19 0.13 3.38
CA ASP A 488 -20.35 0.09 4.27
C ASP A 488 -20.22 -1.06 5.28
N ARG A 489 -19.52 -2.15 4.87
CA ARG A 489 -19.12 -3.26 5.77
C ARG A 489 -17.68 -3.70 5.51
N VAL A 490 -16.98 -4.06 6.59
CA VAL A 490 -15.67 -4.70 6.55
C VAL A 490 -15.83 -6.16 6.94
N VAL A 491 -15.52 -7.06 6.01
CA VAL A 491 -15.54 -8.52 6.18
C VAL A 491 -14.11 -8.98 6.48
N MET A 492 -13.93 -9.60 7.63
CA MET A 492 -12.64 -10.09 8.08
C MET A 492 -12.55 -11.59 7.92
N MET A 493 -11.55 -12.06 7.16
CA MET A 493 -11.32 -13.49 6.93
C MET A 493 -10.34 -14.07 7.95
N THR A 494 -10.62 -15.30 8.38
CA THR A 494 -9.71 -16.07 9.23
C THR A 494 -8.44 -16.47 8.46
N ASN A 495 -7.44 -16.99 9.18
CA ASN A 495 -6.21 -17.48 8.54
C ASN A 495 -6.49 -18.74 7.70
N GLY A 496 -5.70 -18.89 6.61
CA GLY A 496 -5.67 -20.14 5.85
C GLY A 496 -4.79 -21.22 6.51
N PRO A 497 -4.91 -22.49 6.07
CA PRO A 497 -5.90 -23.03 5.14
C PRO A 497 -7.31 -23.07 5.75
N GLU A 498 -8.31 -23.40 4.91
CA GLU A 498 -9.72 -23.46 5.31
C GLU A 498 -10.29 -22.12 5.84
N ALA A 499 -9.87 -21.00 5.24
CA ALA A 499 -10.32 -19.68 5.66
C ALA A 499 -11.82 -19.48 5.42
N THR A 500 -12.46 -18.81 6.36
CA THR A 500 -13.87 -18.42 6.33
C THR A 500 -14.03 -16.96 6.78
N ILE A 501 -15.26 -16.47 6.85
CA ILE A 501 -15.56 -15.17 7.48
C ILE A 501 -15.47 -15.35 9.00
N GLY A 502 -14.57 -14.61 9.64
CA GLY A 502 -14.43 -14.60 11.09
C GLY A 502 -15.30 -13.54 11.76
N ARG A 503 -15.37 -12.35 11.17
CA ARG A 503 -16.18 -11.23 11.69
C ARG A 503 -16.60 -10.30 10.57
N ILE A 504 -17.76 -9.65 10.73
CA ILE A 504 -18.22 -8.54 9.88
C ILE A 504 -18.43 -7.32 10.76
N VAL A 505 -17.90 -6.18 10.35
CA VAL A 505 -18.09 -4.88 11.01
C VAL A 505 -18.88 -4.00 10.08
N GLU A 506 -20.02 -3.50 10.53
CA GLU A 506 -20.80 -2.48 9.84
C GLU A 506 -20.20 -1.11 10.13
N VAL A 507 -19.94 -0.32 9.09
CA VAL A 507 -19.34 1.00 9.17
C VAL A 507 -20.42 2.05 8.97
N ASP A 508 -21.05 2.45 10.05
CA ASP A 508 -22.13 3.46 10.07
C ASP A 508 -21.54 4.88 10.17
N LEU A 509 -20.78 5.25 9.14
CA LEU A 509 -20.24 6.60 8.98
C LEU A 509 -20.89 7.26 7.77
N ALA A 510 -21.33 8.50 7.93
CA ALA A 510 -21.99 9.26 6.85
C ALA A 510 -21.10 9.40 5.60
N ARG A 511 -21.69 9.39 4.42
CA ARG A 511 -21.02 9.68 3.15
C ARG A 511 -21.37 11.10 2.67
N PRO A 512 -20.49 11.81 1.96
CA PRO A 512 -19.16 11.40 1.53
C PRO A 512 -18.16 11.37 2.70
N ARG A 513 -17.31 10.36 2.73
CA ARG A 513 -16.24 10.24 3.70
C ARG A 513 -14.97 10.79 3.09
N THR A 514 -14.38 11.76 3.76
CA THR A 514 -13.03 12.24 3.46
C THR A 514 -12.07 11.75 4.53
N ARG A 515 -10.82 11.58 4.19
CA ARG A 515 -9.79 11.16 5.15
C ARG A 515 -9.70 12.11 6.36
N LYS A 516 -9.83 13.41 6.11
CA LYS A 516 -9.89 14.43 7.16
C LYS A 516 -11.06 14.18 8.12
N ALA A 517 -12.29 14.06 7.58
CA ALA A 517 -13.48 13.83 8.39
C ALA A 517 -13.41 12.52 9.18
N LEU A 518 -12.75 11.48 8.62
CA LEU A 518 -12.54 10.22 9.33
C LEU A 518 -11.61 10.38 10.53
N VAL A 519 -10.45 11.01 10.34
CA VAL A 519 -9.45 11.15 11.42
C VAL A 519 -10.00 11.97 12.60
N GLU A 520 -10.93 12.90 12.34
CA GLU A 520 -11.61 13.70 13.36
C GLU A 520 -12.82 12.97 13.99
N HIS A 521 -13.33 11.89 13.38
CA HIS A 521 -14.55 11.22 13.83
C HIS A 521 -14.27 10.23 14.98
N PRO A 522 -14.93 10.32 16.13
CA PRO A 522 -14.66 9.45 17.29
C PRO A 522 -14.89 7.97 17.01
N ASP A 523 -15.95 7.63 16.25
CA ASP A 523 -16.27 6.24 15.91
C ASP A 523 -15.26 5.61 14.94
N TYR A 524 -14.51 6.39 14.17
CA TYR A 524 -13.48 5.88 13.28
C TYR A 524 -12.42 5.04 14.04
N TYR A 525 -11.95 5.54 15.16
CA TYR A 525 -10.96 4.84 15.98
C TYR A 525 -11.53 3.57 16.61
N ARG A 526 -12.84 3.54 16.94
CA ARG A 526 -13.53 2.33 17.39
C ARG A 526 -13.54 1.25 16.31
N TYR A 527 -13.87 1.59 15.05
CA TYR A 527 -13.82 0.66 13.93
C TYR A 527 -12.40 0.18 13.68
N ARG A 528 -11.44 1.12 13.70
CA ARG A 528 -10.02 0.82 13.51
C ARG A 528 -9.50 -0.18 14.56
N ALA A 529 -9.78 0.06 15.82
CA ALA A 529 -9.42 -0.84 16.93
C ALA A 529 -10.07 -2.23 16.78
N SER A 530 -11.35 -2.29 16.38
CA SER A 530 -12.05 -3.57 16.17
C SER A 530 -11.42 -4.40 15.06
N VAL A 531 -11.01 -3.77 13.95
CA VAL A 531 -10.39 -4.48 12.81
C VAL A 531 -8.96 -4.90 13.15
N LEU A 532 -8.15 -4.01 13.75
CA LEU A 532 -6.78 -4.33 14.18
C LEU A 532 -6.76 -5.46 15.21
N GLY A 533 -7.61 -5.38 16.24
CA GLY A 533 -7.69 -6.41 17.28
C GLY A 533 -8.06 -7.79 16.74
N PHE A 534 -8.94 -7.86 15.71
CA PHE A 534 -9.21 -9.14 15.03
C PHE A 534 -7.97 -9.68 14.31
N LEU A 535 -7.23 -8.82 13.59
CA LEU A 535 -6.03 -9.25 12.87
C LEU A 535 -4.96 -9.78 13.84
N GLU A 536 -4.76 -9.12 14.98
CA GLU A 536 -3.82 -9.57 16.02
C GLU A 536 -4.25 -10.88 16.70
N GLU A 537 -5.55 -11.05 16.99
CA GLU A 537 -6.10 -12.29 17.57
C GLU A 537 -5.74 -13.52 16.72
N TYR A 538 -5.85 -13.39 15.40
CA TYR A 538 -5.53 -14.47 14.48
C TYR A 538 -4.03 -14.66 14.21
N GLU A 539 -3.19 -13.68 14.56
CA GLU A 539 -1.74 -13.83 14.51
C GLU A 539 -1.23 -14.72 15.66
N HIS A 540 -1.63 -14.42 16.89
CA HIS A 540 -1.18 -15.15 18.08
C HIS A 540 -1.73 -16.59 18.14
N GLY A 541 -2.94 -16.83 17.62
CA GLY A 541 -3.52 -18.16 17.53
C GLY A 541 -2.79 -19.13 16.58
N ALA A 542 -2.02 -18.61 15.62
CA ALA A 542 -1.20 -19.42 14.72
C ALA A 542 0.13 -19.89 15.37
N HIS A 543 0.63 -19.20 16.37
CA HIS A 543 1.84 -19.61 17.11
C HIS A 543 1.53 -20.71 18.13
N SER A 544 0.36 -20.70 18.79
CA SER A 544 0.01 -21.72 19.77
C SER A 544 -0.23 -23.13 19.18
N LYS A 545 -0.56 -23.22 17.88
CA LYS A 545 -0.73 -24.52 17.18
C LYS A 545 0.57 -25.09 16.60
N LYS A 546 1.66 -24.31 16.54
CA LYS A 546 2.98 -24.77 16.06
C LYS A 546 3.90 -25.27 17.19
N GLU A 547 3.59 -24.97 18.45
CA GLU A 547 4.36 -25.47 19.59
C GLU A 547 3.86 -26.84 20.11
N VAL A 548 2.77 -27.39 19.54
CA VAL A 548 2.15 -28.66 19.97
C VAL A 548 2.18 -29.74 18.85
N ALA A 549 2.93 -29.52 17.77
CA ALA A 549 3.03 -30.53 16.69
C ALA A 549 4.49 -30.92 16.40
#